data_9c12274aabb2f1815a7679b6f0225535
#
_entry.id   9c12274aabb2f1815a7679b6f0225535
#
_cell.length_a   1.000
_cell.length_b   1.000
_cell.length_c   1.000
_cell.angle_alpha   90.00
_cell.angle_beta   90.00
_cell.angle_gamma   90.00
#
_symmetry.space_group_name_H-M   'P 1'
#
loop_
_entity.id
_entity.type
_entity.pdbx_description
1 polymer ?
#
loop_
_entity_poly.entity_id
_entity_poly.type
_entity_poly.pdbx_seq_one_letter_code
_entity_poly.pdbx_strand_id
1 'polypeptide(L)'
;KKNIEHIHRLRALSDIIIVGANTYLEDKPKLTTRLVEGTNPDVYVFDPKEIIKKRDVENKITLLKTDLKPLKNALLRNMKTIIYIEGGGKTISYFLNKNMLNRIHICLCPIILGGGRASFINNKYTKLTESKSYNPYHYEMGDDVLFDIKLR
;
A
#
# COMPACT_ATOMS: atom_id res chain seq x y z
N LYS A 1 -18.67 -2.74 -0.61
CA LYS A 1 -18.67 -2.74 -2.11
C LYS A 1 -17.96 -1.52 -2.66
N LYS A 2 -18.30 -0.29 -2.21
CA LYS A 2 -17.66 0.97 -2.65
C LYS A 2 -16.16 1.02 -2.35
N ASN A 3 -15.73 0.50 -1.19
CA ASN A 3 -14.31 0.47 -0.81
C ASN A 3 -13.47 -0.40 -1.76
N ILE A 4 -13.99 -1.55 -2.20
CA ILE A 4 -13.29 -2.42 -3.17
C ILE A 4 -13.14 -1.70 -4.52
N GLU A 5 -14.16 -1.00 -4.99
CA GLU A 5 -14.10 -0.19 -6.21
C GLU A 5 -13.08 0.94 -6.07
N HIS A 6 -13.04 1.61 -4.91
CA HIS A 6 -12.03 2.64 -4.61
C HIS A 6 -10.60 2.11 -4.71
N ILE A 7 -10.32 0.92 -4.15
CA ILE A 7 -9.02 0.26 -4.29
C ILE A 7 -8.66 0.06 -5.77
N HIS A 8 -9.61 -0.39 -6.58
CA HIS A 8 -9.38 -0.56 -8.02
C HIS A 8 -9.14 0.77 -8.75
N ARG A 9 -9.79 1.86 -8.33
CA ARG A 9 -9.52 3.21 -8.85
C ARG A 9 -8.10 3.67 -8.48
N LEU A 10 -7.65 3.43 -7.25
CA LEU A 10 -6.28 3.73 -6.84
C LEU A 10 -5.26 2.95 -7.68
N ARG A 11 -5.52 1.67 -7.98
CA ARG A 11 -4.68 0.87 -8.88
C ARG A 11 -4.65 1.46 -10.30
N ALA A 12 -5.80 1.86 -10.83
CA ALA A 12 -5.92 2.45 -12.17
C ALA A 12 -5.18 3.80 -12.30
N LEU A 13 -5.11 4.55 -11.21
CA LEU A 13 -4.40 5.83 -11.14
C LEU A 13 -2.88 5.69 -10.90
N SER A 14 -2.42 4.50 -10.57
CA SER A 14 -1.03 4.28 -10.17
C SER A 14 -0.20 3.69 -11.30
N ASP A 15 1.04 4.14 -11.41
CA ASP A 15 2.03 3.55 -12.32
C ASP A 15 2.60 2.25 -11.76
N ILE A 16 2.74 2.21 -10.43
CA ILE A 16 3.35 1.09 -9.70
C ILE A 16 2.47 0.76 -8.49
N ILE A 17 2.26 -0.54 -8.28
CA ILE A 17 1.69 -1.08 -7.04
C ILE A 17 2.75 -1.85 -6.27
N ILE A 18 2.83 -1.63 -4.95
CA ILE A 18 3.72 -2.37 -4.07
C ILE A 18 2.90 -3.16 -3.06
N VAL A 19 3.18 -4.45 -2.95
CA VAL A 19 2.60 -5.34 -1.93
C VAL A 19 3.72 -6.03 -1.14
N GLY A 20 3.48 -6.37 0.12
CA GLY A 20 4.45 -7.10 0.93
C GLY A 20 4.53 -8.58 0.56
N ALA A 21 5.73 -9.18 0.70
CA ALA A 21 5.98 -10.59 0.36
C ALA A 21 5.01 -11.57 1.03
N ASN A 22 4.73 -11.41 2.33
CA ASN A 22 3.78 -12.29 3.03
C ASN A 22 2.37 -12.19 2.44
N THR A 23 1.87 -10.97 2.21
CA THR A 23 0.56 -10.74 1.58
C THR A 23 0.50 -11.35 0.18
N TYR A 24 1.59 -11.20 -0.59
CA TYR A 24 1.68 -11.79 -1.93
C TYR A 24 1.60 -13.33 -1.88
N LEU A 25 2.31 -13.97 -0.95
CA LEU A 25 2.34 -15.44 -0.82
C LEU A 25 1.04 -16.00 -0.21
N GLU A 26 0.50 -15.35 0.83
CA GLU A 26 -0.68 -15.83 1.56
C GLU A 26 -1.98 -15.59 0.76
N ASP A 27 -2.18 -14.35 0.30
CA ASP A 27 -3.45 -13.92 -0.29
C ASP A 27 -3.50 -14.10 -1.81
N LYS A 28 -2.35 -14.26 -2.47
CA LYS A 28 -2.19 -14.38 -3.94
C LYS A 28 -3.06 -13.35 -4.69
N PRO A 29 -2.93 -12.05 -4.37
CA PRO A 29 -3.82 -11.03 -4.87
C PRO A 29 -3.61 -10.80 -6.38
N LYS A 30 -4.69 -10.65 -7.12
CA LYS A 30 -4.62 -10.41 -8.59
C LYS A 30 -4.05 -9.05 -8.97
N LEU A 31 -4.02 -8.06 -8.08
CA LEU A 31 -3.44 -6.71 -8.25
C LEU A 31 -3.81 -6.00 -9.57
N THR A 32 -5.01 -6.24 -10.07
CA THR A 32 -5.52 -5.71 -11.35
C THR A 32 -6.62 -4.67 -11.15
N THR A 33 -6.94 -3.94 -12.22
CA THR A 33 -7.98 -2.90 -12.27
C THR A 33 -9.35 -3.42 -12.74
N ARG A 34 -9.60 -4.71 -12.64
CA ARG A 34 -10.76 -5.44 -13.22
C ARG A 34 -12.16 -4.89 -12.89
N LEU A 35 -12.33 -4.02 -11.89
CA LEU A 35 -13.62 -3.46 -11.51
C LEU A 35 -13.81 -2.01 -11.98
N VAL A 36 -12.81 -1.43 -12.64
CA VAL A 36 -12.87 -0.07 -13.19
C VAL A 36 -12.09 -0.03 -14.51
N GLU A 37 -12.37 0.97 -15.33
CA GLU A 37 -11.56 1.26 -16.51
C GLU A 37 -10.19 1.81 -16.10
N GLY A 38 -9.15 1.39 -16.79
CA GLY A 38 -7.77 1.84 -16.58
C GLY A 38 -6.74 0.75 -16.85
N THR A 39 -5.49 1.16 -16.93
CA THR A 39 -4.36 0.25 -17.14
C THR A 39 -3.94 -0.40 -15.82
N ASN A 40 -3.48 -1.65 -15.89
CA ASN A 40 -2.90 -2.29 -14.73
C ASN A 40 -1.54 -1.64 -14.39
N PRO A 41 -1.28 -1.34 -13.11
CA PRO A 41 0.04 -0.86 -12.69
C PRO A 41 1.11 -1.96 -12.79
N ASP A 42 2.38 -1.54 -12.86
CA ASP A 42 3.49 -2.48 -12.69
C ASP A 42 3.52 -3.02 -11.25
N VAL A 43 3.66 -4.32 -11.09
CA VAL A 43 3.61 -4.98 -9.79
C VAL A 43 5.01 -5.16 -9.20
N TYR A 44 5.19 -4.65 -7.99
CA TYR A 44 6.40 -4.80 -7.20
C TYR A 44 6.07 -5.50 -5.88
N VAL A 45 6.88 -6.49 -5.50
CA VAL A 45 6.74 -7.18 -4.22
C VAL A 45 7.90 -6.82 -3.31
N PHE A 46 7.58 -6.17 -2.18
CA PHE A 46 8.56 -5.80 -1.17
C PHE A 46 8.91 -7.00 -0.30
N ASP A 47 10.11 -7.52 -0.52
CA ASP A 47 10.66 -8.72 0.13
C ASP A 47 12.03 -8.44 0.79
N PRO A 48 12.06 -7.68 1.89
CA PRO A 48 13.31 -7.34 2.58
C PRO A 48 14.00 -8.54 3.24
N LYS A 49 13.29 -9.64 3.41
CA LYS A 49 13.79 -10.88 4.03
C LYS A 49 14.17 -11.95 3.03
N GLU A 50 13.97 -11.68 1.75
CA GLU A 50 14.26 -12.61 0.64
C GLU A 50 13.59 -13.99 0.79
N ILE A 51 12.34 -13.98 1.28
CA ILE A 51 11.55 -15.20 1.48
C ILE A 51 10.97 -15.78 0.18
N ILE A 52 10.85 -14.93 -0.85
CA ILE A 52 10.30 -15.33 -2.15
C ILE A 52 11.42 -15.85 -3.05
N LYS A 53 11.23 -17.07 -3.55
CA LYS A 53 12.13 -17.62 -4.58
C LYS A 53 11.71 -17.11 -5.95
N LYS A 54 12.68 -16.78 -6.80
CA LYS A 54 12.42 -16.22 -8.15
C LYS A 54 11.47 -17.09 -8.99
N ARG A 55 11.49 -18.42 -8.80
CA ARG A 55 10.60 -19.38 -9.47
C ARG A 55 9.13 -19.28 -9.04
N ASP A 56 8.85 -18.68 -7.89
CA ASP A 56 7.51 -18.58 -7.30
C ASP A 56 6.81 -17.27 -7.69
N VAL A 57 7.45 -16.47 -8.56
CA VAL A 57 6.96 -15.17 -9.01
C VAL A 57 6.73 -15.19 -10.51
N GLU A 58 5.63 -14.60 -10.94
CA GLU A 58 5.37 -14.39 -12.37
C GLU A 58 6.43 -13.46 -12.99
N ASN A 59 6.80 -13.69 -14.26
CA ASN A 59 7.85 -12.93 -14.96
C ASN A 59 7.64 -11.41 -15.01
N LYS A 60 6.41 -10.94 -14.78
CA LYS A 60 6.04 -9.52 -14.79
C LYS A 60 6.20 -8.84 -13.43
N ILE A 61 6.60 -9.57 -12.39
CA ILE A 61 6.70 -9.05 -11.02
C ILE A 61 8.14 -8.70 -10.69
N THR A 62 8.35 -7.51 -10.14
CA THR A 62 9.65 -7.06 -9.69
C THR A 62 9.79 -7.21 -8.19
N LEU A 63 10.83 -7.93 -7.73
CA LEU A 63 11.14 -8.05 -6.31
C LEU A 63 11.90 -6.80 -5.82
N LEU A 64 11.45 -6.23 -4.71
CA LEU A 64 12.08 -5.10 -4.04
C LEU A 64 12.73 -5.53 -2.73
N LYS A 65 14.01 -5.19 -2.59
CA LYS A 65 14.73 -5.26 -1.32
C LYS A 65 14.75 -3.90 -0.63
N THR A 66 15.43 -3.81 0.50
CA THR A 66 15.55 -2.56 1.29
C THR A 66 16.26 -1.42 0.57
N ASP A 67 17.11 -1.71 -0.42
CA ASP A 67 17.82 -0.70 -1.21
C ASP A 67 16.93 0.03 -2.24
N LEU A 68 15.76 -0.56 -2.55
CA LEU A 68 14.76 -0.04 -3.47
C LEU A 68 15.30 0.33 -4.87
N LYS A 69 16.45 -0.24 -5.29
CA LYS A 69 17.09 0.08 -6.58
C LYS A 69 16.14 -0.06 -7.78
N PRO A 70 15.38 -1.17 -7.95
CA PRO A 70 14.46 -1.30 -9.07
C PRO A 70 13.42 -0.18 -9.10
N LEU A 71 12.89 0.20 -7.93
CA LEU A 71 11.91 1.27 -7.81
C LEU A 71 12.50 2.63 -8.19
N LYS A 72 13.69 2.95 -7.68
CA LYS A 72 14.41 4.19 -8.03
C LYS A 72 14.66 4.27 -9.54
N ASN A 73 15.09 3.16 -10.15
CA ASN A 73 15.32 3.10 -11.58
C ASN A 73 14.04 3.31 -12.39
N ALA A 74 12.91 2.73 -11.96
CA ALA A 74 11.62 2.92 -12.62
C ALA A 74 11.17 4.38 -12.57
N LEU A 75 11.32 5.05 -11.41
CA LEU A 75 10.99 6.47 -11.25
C LEU A 75 11.83 7.36 -12.16
N LEU A 76 13.14 7.11 -12.26
CA LEU A 76 14.06 7.94 -13.04
C LEU A 76 13.93 7.71 -14.55
N ARG A 77 13.78 6.46 -15.00
CA ARG A 77 13.81 6.11 -16.43
C ARG A 77 12.46 6.22 -17.11
N ASN A 78 11.40 5.86 -16.41
CA ASN A 78 10.07 5.71 -17.01
C ASN A 78 9.12 6.85 -16.66
N MET A 79 9.61 7.93 -16.02
CA MET A 79 8.81 9.07 -15.55
C MET A 79 7.58 8.63 -14.74
N LYS A 80 7.68 7.48 -14.04
CA LYS A 80 6.61 6.98 -13.18
C LYS A 80 6.53 7.83 -11.92
N THR A 81 5.34 8.30 -11.60
CA THR A 81 5.14 9.32 -10.55
C THR A 81 4.24 8.84 -9.41
N ILE A 82 3.30 7.94 -9.68
CA ILE A 82 2.32 7.51 -8.70
C ILE A 82 2.59 6.06 -8.29
N ILE A 83 2.91 5.88 -7.01
CA ILE A 83 3.14 4.58 -6.40
C ILE A 83 2.05 4.33 -5.36
N TYR A 84 1.33 3.23 -5.51
CA TYR A 84 0.36 2.77 -4.56
C TYR A 84 0.91 1.60 -3.74
N ILE A 85 0.96 1.77 -2.41
CA ILE A 85 1.36 0.70 -1.49
C ILE A 85 0.09 0.06 -0.95
N GLU A 86 -0.21 -1.14 -1.45
CA GLU A 86 -1.40 -1.87 -1.09
C GLU A 86 -1.09 -2.90 0.00
N GLY A 87 -1.33 -2.48 1.22
CA GLY A 87 -1.46 -3.42 2.31
C GLY A 87 -0.23 -4.16 2.78
N GLY A 88 -0.51 -5.01 3.76
CA GLY A 88 0.47 -5.58 4.64
C GLY A 88 0.97 -4.53 5.64
N GLY A 89 0.47 -4.57 6.89
CA GLY A 89 0.81 -3.57 7.92
C GLY A 89 2.31 -3.36 8.09
N LYS A 90 3.11 -4.42 7.94
CA LYS A 90 4.59 -4.33 7.99
C LYS A 90 5.17 -3.52 6.84
N THR A 91 4.62 -3.66 5.63
CA THR A 91 5.05 -2.92 4.44
C THR A 91 4.71 -1.44 4.57
N ILE A 92 3.47 -1.11 4.93
CA ILE A 92 3.05 0.27 5.19
C ILE A 92 3.92 0.89 6.29
N SER A 93 4.14 0.16 7.40
CA SER A 93 4.99 0.62 8.51
C SER A 93 6.41 0.93 8.05
N TYR A 94 7.00 0.11 7.18
CA TYR A 94 8.35 0.35 6.65
C TYR A 94 8.41 1.69 5.91
N PHE A 95 7.53 1.92 4.93
CA PHE A 95 7.53 3.16 4.14
C PHE A 95 7.13 4.39 4.97
N LEU A 96 6.22 4.24 5.92
CA LEU A 96 5.83 5.30 6.86
C LEU A 96 7.01 5.74 7.74
N ASN A 97 7.70 4.78 8.39
CA ASN A 97 8.85 5.07 9.25
C ASN A 97 10.05 5.65 8.49
N LYS A 98 10.16 5.37 7.19
CA LYS A 98 11.16 5.97 6.28
C LYS A 98 10.74 7.34 5.73
N ASN A 99 9.58 7.89 6.16
CA ASN A 99 9.00 9.12 5.62
C ASN A 99 8.85 9.09 4.08
N MET A 100 8.46 7.94 3.52
CA MET A 100 8.32 7.75 2.07
C MET A 100 6.86 7.84 1.60
N LEU A 101 5.92 8.05 2.51
CA LEU A 101 4.50 8.21 2.18
C LEU A 101 4.13 9.69 2.11
N ASN A 102 3.41 10.07 1.04
CA ASN A 102 2.83 11.41 0.90
C ASN A 102 1.39 11.45 1.42
N ARG A 103 0.66 10.34 1.29
CA ARG A 103 -0.76 10.23 1.61
C ARG A 103 -1.07 8.84 2.15
N ILE A 104 -2.02 8.75 3.05
CA ILE A 104 -2.56 7.48 3.56
C ILE A 104 -4.09 7.51 3.41
N HIS A 105 -4.64 6.42 2.89
CA HIS A 105 -6.06 6.14 2.90
C HIS A 105 -6.36 5.08 3.96
N ILE A 106 -7.21 5.41 4.93
CA ILE A 106 -7.64 4.49 6.00
C ILE A 106 -9.14 4.29 5.86
N CYS A 107 -9.56 3.06 5.64
CA CYS A 107 -10.97 2.70 5.65
C CYS A 107 -11.34 2.11 7.01
N LEU A 108 -12.29 2.76 7.68
CA LEU A 108 -12.88 2.29 8.93
C LEU A 108 -14.19 1.61 8.62
N CYS A 109 -14.25 0.30 8.89
CA CYS A 109 -15.47 -0.49 8.75
C CYS A 109 -16.17 -0.58 10.12
N PRO A 110 -17.53 -0.50 10.21
CA PRO A 110 -18.28 -0.58 11.44
C PRO A 110 -18.40 -2.05 11.93
N ILE A 111 -17.27 -2.72 12.07
CA ILE A 111 -17.19 -4.12 12.50
C ILE A 111 -16.31 -4.20 13.74
N ILE A 112 -16.81 -4.86 14.79
CA ILE A 112 -16.04 -5.15 16.00
C ILE A 112 -15.42 -6.54 15.85
N LEU A 113 -14.08 -6.58 15.80
CA LEU A 113 -13.31 -7.83 15.79
C LEU A 113 -12.77 -8.07 17.20
N GLY A 114 -12.84 -9.31 17.67
CA GLY A 114 -12.28 -9.71 18.98
C GLY A 114 -10.75 -9.77 19.01
N GLY A 115 -10.09 -9.60 17.86
CA GLY A 115 -8.64 -9.57 17.71
C GLY A 115 -8.29 -9.20 16.28
N GLY A 116 -7.02 -8.87 16.03
CA GLY A 116 -6.60 -8.47 14.69
C GLY A 116 -5.11 -8.14 14.60
N ARG A 117 -4.68 -7.83 13.38
CA ARG A 117 -3.32 -7.32 13.09
C ARG A 117 -3.37 -5.80 12.99
N ALA A 118 -2.37 -5.09 13.51
CA ALA A 118 -2.25 -3.66 13.33
C ALA A 118 -2.14 -3.31 11.82
N SER A 119 -2.91 -2.31 11.38
CA SER A 119 -2.87 -1.83 10.00
C SER A 119 -1.51 -1.25 9.64
N PHE A 120 -0.87 -0.56 10.58
CA PHE A 120 0.51 -0.10 10.52
C PHE A 120 1.00 0.33 11.90
N ILE A 121 2.33 0.45 12.06
CA ILE A 121 2.99 0.91 13.27
C ILE A 121 3.95 2.03 12.89
N ASN A 122 3.86 3.15 13.59
CA ASN A 122 4.81 4.24 13.49
C ASN A 122 5.67 4.25 14.78
N ASN A 123 6.94 3.89 14.65
CA ASN A 123 7.86 3.83 15.78
C ASN A 123 8.43 5.22 16.19
N LYS A 124 8.09 6.27 15.45
CA LYS A 124 8.60 7.62 15.69
C LYS A 124 7.97 8.28 16.91
N TYR A 125 6.71 7.95 17.20
CA TYR A 125 5.96 8.55 18.29
C TYR A 125 5.53 7.46 19.26
N THR A 126 6.00 7.55 20.51
CA THR A 126 5.67 6.59 21.58
C THR A 126 4.64 7.12 22.55
N LYS A 127 4.44 8.44 22.56
CA LYS A 127 3.47 9.12 23.41
C LYS A 127 2.48 9.92 22.58
N LEU A 128 1.25 10.02 23.02
CA LEU A 128 0.21 10.80 22.35
C LEU A 128 0.59 12.28 22.24
N THR A 129 1.26 12.82 23.27
CA THR A 129 1.74 14.22 23.30
C THR A 129 2.80 14.54 22.26
N GLU A 130 3.48 13.53 21.73
CA GLU A 130 4.51 13.66 20.68
C GLU A 130 3.94 13.39 19.29
N SER A 131 2.70 12.87 19.23
CA SER A 131 2.09 12.48 17.96
C SER A 131 1.68 13.70 17.14
N LYS A 132 1.75 13.53 15.81
CA LYS A 132 1.36 14.56 14.86
C LYS A 132 -0.14 14.41 14.54
N SER A 133 -0.89 15.51 14.70
CA SER A 133 -2.27 15.58 14.24
C SER A 133 -2.33 15.97 12.77
N TYR A 134 -3.31 15.44 12.05
CA TYR A 134 -3.59 15.73 10.65
C TYR A 134 -5.07 16.08 10.49
N ASN A 135 -5.39 16.91 9.49
CA ASN A 135 -6.76 17.22 9.08
C ASN A 135 -7.13 16.33 7.88
N PRO A 136 -7.81 15.21 8.08
CA PRO A 136 -8.18 14.32 6.99
C PRO A 136 -9.40 14.85 6.24
N TYR A 137 -9.46 14.58 4.93
CA TYR A 137 -10.76 14.49 4.26
C TYR A 137 -11.38 13.13 4.61
N HIS A 138 -12.70 13.10 4.75
CA HIS A 138 -13.43 11.85 4.98
C HIS A 138 -14.57 11.70 3.99
N TYR A 139 -14.81 10.46 3.59
CA TYR A 139 -15.81 10.11 2.58
C TYR A 139 -16.62 8.90 3.05
N GLU A 140 -17.95 8.98 2.87
CA GLU A 140 -18.83 7.85 3.10
C GLU A 140 -18.67 6.81 1.97
N MET A 141 -18.35 5.59 2.34
CA MET A 141 -18.11 4.48 1.43
C MET A 141 -19.18 3.37 1.57
N GLY A 142 -20.44 3.76 1.74
CA GLY A 142 -21.53 2.91 2.17
C GLY A 142 -21.61 2.96 3.70
N ASP A 143 -21.46 1.81 4.35
CA ASP A 143 -21.40 1.73 5.81
C ASP A 143 -19.99 2.04 6.35
N ASP A 144 -18.98 2.03 5.47
CA ASP A 144 -17.59 2.34 5.81
C ASP A 144 -17.32 3.85 5.72
N VAL A 145 -16.27 4.30 6.41
CA VAL A 145 -15.75 5.67 6.30
C VAL A 145 -14.30 5.62 5.83
N LEU A 146 -14.00 6.31 4.74
CA LEU A 146 -12.64 6.49 4.25
C LEU A 146 -12.05 7.79 4.76
N PHE A 147 -10.90 7.73 5.40
CA PHE A 147 -10.06 8.88 5.75
C PHE A 147 -8.93 9.00 4.74
N ASP A 148 -8.84 10.17 4.10
CA ASP A 148 -7.75 10.55 3.20
C ASP A 148 -6.85 11.55 3.92
N ILE A 149 -5.67 11.11 4.31
CA ILE A 149 -4.73 11.85 5.14
C ILE A 149 -3.50 12.24 4.31
N LYS A 150 -3.33 13.54 4.08
CA LYS A 150 -2.12 14.08 3.48
C LYS A 150 -1.04 14.23 4.56
N LEU A 151 0.07 13.53 4.41
CA LEU A 151 1.17 13.50 5.37
C LEU A 151 2.18 14.64 5.13
N ARG A 152 2.28 15.10 3.88
CA ARG A 152 3.14 16.20 3.41
C ARG A 152 2.71 16.69 2.03
#